data_24ac5d5225da2ca7c093fbd55d240752
#
_entry.id   24ac5d5225da2ca7c093fbd55d240752
#
_cell.length_a   1.000
_cell.length_b   1.000
_cell.length_c   1.000
_cell.angle_alpha   90.00
_cell.angle_beta   90.00
_cell.angle_gamma   90.00
#
_symmetry.space_group_name_H-M   'P 1'
#
loop_
_entity.id
_entity.type
_entity.pdbx_description
1 polymer ?
#
loop_
_entity_poly.entity_id
_entity_poly.type
_entity_poly.pdbx_seq_one_letter_code
_entity_poly.pdbx_strand_id
1 'polypeptide(L)'
;MSDVVGVGIDLVDVDRFGATITRRPSMVTRLFTPREIRDAAGRPERLAARFAAKEATLKVMGCGIGAAPFSSIEVERGESGAPSLLLHGRAAELARERSITQWQLSLTHTHRTAAAVALGFTARSDSELVLSQTMNDALGQVLRELDHGN
;
A
#
# COMPACT_ATOMS: atom_id res chain seq x y z
N MET A 1 -13.59 12.35 15.14
CA MET A 1 -13.53 10.90 14.83
C MET A 1 -13.21 10.74 13.35
N SER A 2 -12.11 10.13 13.01
CA SER A 2 -11.88 9.73 11.61
C SER A 2 -12.61 8.44 11.37
N ASP A 3 -13.43 8.43 10.34
CA ASP A 3 -14.12 7.21 9.97
C ASP A 3 -13.27 6.47 8.93
N VAL A 4 -13.11 5.16 9.12
CA VAL A 4 -12.50 4.31 8.11
C VAL A 4 -13.44 4.23 6.93
N VAL A 5 -13.00 4.69 5.77
CA VAL A 5 -13.77 4.61 4.52
C VAL A 5 -13.61 3.22 3.90
N GLY A 6 -12.42 2.64 4.00
CA GLY A 6 -12.18 1.33 3.44
C GLY A 6 -10.83 0.75 3.85
N VAL A 7 -10.72 -0.57 3.68
CA VAL A 7 -9.50 -1.35 3.85
C VAL A 7 -9.23 -2.14 2.58
N GLY A 8 -7.98 -2.20 2.20
CA GLY A 8 -7.52 -3.02 1.08
C GLY A 8 -6.32 -3.85 1.47
N ILE A 9 -6.28 -5.08 1.00
CA ILE A 9 -5.14 -5.98 1.16
C ILE A 9 -4.83 -6.63 -0.18
N ASP A 10 -3.53 -6.79 -0.45
CA ASP A 10 -3.08 -7.52 -1.63
C ASP A 10 -1.83 -8.34 -1.34
N LEU A 11 -1.69 -9.44 -2.07
CA LEU A 11 -0.59 -10.40 -2.02
C LEU A 11 -0.04 -10.61 -3.42
N VAL A 12 1.28 -10.59 -3.57
CA VAL A 12 1.98 -10.79 -4.84
C VAL A 12 3.03 -11.86 -4.70
N ASP A 13 2.99 -12.85 -5.59
CA ASP A 13 4.08 -13.80 -5.78
C ASP A 13 5.26 -13.11 -6.48
N VAL A 14 6.39 -13.02 -5.80
CA VAL A 14 7.57 -12.26 -6.25
C VAL A 14 8.21 -12.89 -7.48
N ASP A 15 8.29 -14.23 -7.53
CA ASP A 15 8.91 -14.93 -8.66
C ASP A 15 8.08 -14.74 -9.94
N ARG A 16 6.77 -14.90 -9.84
CA ARG A 16 5.83 -14.69 -10.94
C ARG A 16 5.84 -13.24 -11.42
N PHE A 17 5.84 -12.30 -10.49
CA PHE A 17 5.90 -10.87 -10.80
C PHE A 17 7.24 -10.52 -11.48
N GLY A 18 8.37 -10.97 -10.92
CA GLY A 18 9.71 -10.78 -11.48
C GLY A 18 9.83 -11.34 -12.90
N ALA A 19 9.35 -12.56 -13.13
CA ALA A 19 9.32 -13.16 -14.47
C ALA A 19 8.47 -12.35 -15.46
N THR A 20 7.36 -11.76 -15.00
CA THR A 20 6.49 -10.93 -15.83
C THR A 20 7.16 -9.63 -16.26
N ILE A 21 7.77 -8.88 -15.34
CA ILE A 21 8.46 -7.62 -15.65
C ILE A 21 9.73 -7.86 -16.47
N THR A 22 10.41 -9.00 -16.30
CA THR A 22 11.56 -9.37 -17.14
C THR A 22 11.15 -9.63 -18.58
N ARG A 23 10.03 -10.32 -18.79
CA ARG A 23 9.50 -10.56 -20.15
C ARG A 23 8.90 -9.32 -20.80
N ARG A 24 8.45 -8.35 -20.01
CA ARG A 24 7.79 -7.12 -20.46
C ARG A 24 8.35 -5.91 -19.74
N PRO A 25 9.60 -5.47 -20.05
CA PRO A 25 10.27 -4.38 -19.33
C PRO A 25 9.48 -3.05 -19.34
N SER A 26 8.72 -2.80 -20.41
CA SER A 26 7.86 -1.61 -20.52
C SER A 26 6.75 -1.55 -19.46
N MET A 27 6.41 -2.68 -18.82
CA MET A 27 5.47 -2.67 -17.70
C MET A 27 6.00 -1.89 -16.50
N VAL A 28 7.30 -1.94 -16.25
CA VAL A 28 7.91 -1.26 -15.09
C VAL A 28 7.62 0.23 -15.15
N THR A 29 7.87 0.87 -16.29
CA THR A 29 7.62 2.31 -16.47
C THR A 29 6.14 2.69 -16.55
N ARG A 30 5.26 1.74 -16.85
CA ARG A 30 3.80 1.94 -16.83
C ARG A 30 3.20 1.79 -15.44
N LEU A 31 3.79 0.93 -14.61
CA LEU A 31 3.27 0.61 -13.28
C LEU A 31 3.86 1.52 -12.19
N PHE A 32 5.11 1.96 -12.37
CA PHE A 32 5.87 2.65 -11.34
C PHE A 32 6.38 4.00 -11.80
N THR A 33 6.46 4.93 -10.87
CA THR A 33 7.12 6.22 -11.11
C THR A 33 8.64 6.05 -11.16
N PRO A 34 9.37 7.01 -11.78
CA PRO A 34 10.84 6.97 -11.75
C PRO A 34 11.44 6.93 -10.35
N ARG A 35 10.78 7.53 -9.37
CA ARG A 35 11.18 7.50 -7.96
C ARG A 35 11.06 6.09 -7.38
N GLU A 36 9.92 5.44 -7.57
CA GLU A 36 9.70 4.06 -7.11
C GLU A 36 10.71 3.07 -7.71
N ILE A 37 11.05 3.25 -9.00
CA ILE A 37 12.05 2.42 -9.69
C ILE A 37 13.43 2.61 -9.06
N ARG A 38 13.85 3.85 -8.79
CA ARG A 38 15.12 4.14 -8.11
C ARG A 38 15.16 3.54 -6.70
N ASP A 39 14.09 3.74 -5.93
CA ASP A 39 14.00 3.26 -4.54
C ASP A 39 13.98 1.74 -4.44
N ALA A 40 13.45 1.05 -5.46
CA ALA A 40 13.48 -0.40 -5.54
C ALA A 40 14.89 -0.95 -5.79
N ALA A 41 15.78 -0.16 -6.40
CA ALA A 41 17.19 -0.52 -6.65
C ALA A 41 17.35 -1.88 -7.36
N GLY A 42 16.52 -2.16 -8.36
CA GLY A 42 16.54 -3.42 -9.13
C GLY A 42 16.02 -4.65 -8.39
N ARG A 43 15.47 -4.51 -7.22
CA ARG A 43 14.98 -5.63 -6.40
C ARG A 43 13.51 -5.93 -6.70
N PRO A 44 13.18 -7.11 -7.27
CA PRO A 44 11.83 -7.44 -7.68
C PRO A 44 10.85 -7.52 -6.50
N GLU A 45 11.28 -7.97 -5.31
CA GLU A 45 10.45 -7.99 -4.12
C GLU A 45 10.02 -6.60 -3.66
N ARG A 46 10.84 -5.59 -3.88
CA ARG A 46 10.49 -4.19 -3.55
C ARG A 46 9.49 -3.60 -4.55
N LEU A 47 9.58 -3.95 -5.81
CA LEU A 47 8.59 -3.58 -6.82
C LEU A 47 7.28 -4.33 -6.60
N ALA A 48 7.34 -5.63 -6.28
CA ALA A 48 6.17 -6.44 -5.97
C ALA A 48 5.40 -5.89 -4.75
N ALA A 49 6.08 -5.46 -3.70
CA ALA A 49 5.46 -4.82 -2.54
C ALA A 49 4.76 -3.50 -2.90
N ARG A 50 5.35 -2.67 -3.76
CA ARG A 50 4.72 -1.46 -4.27
C ARG A 50 3.52 -1.76 -5.16
N PHE A 51 3.62 -2.78 -5.99
CA PHE A 51 2.49 -3.25 -6.79
C PHE A 51 1.32 -3.69 -5.90
N ALA A 52 1.59 -4.50 -4.87
CA ALA A 52 0.58 -4.88 -3.89
C ALA A 52 -0.07 -3.66 -3.19
N ALA A 53 0.72 -2.64 -2.86
CA ALA A 53 0.22 -1.40 -2.26
C ALA A 53 -0.73 -0.64 -3.18
N LYS A 54 -0.43 -0.57 -4.48
CA LYS A 54 -1.29 0.09 -5.47
C LYS A 54 -2.62 -0.65 -5.65
N GLU A 55 -2.58 -1.97 -5.72
CA GLU A 55 -3.79 -2.82 -5.74
C GLU A 55 -4.61 -2.66 -4.46
N ALA A 56 -3.98 -2.70 -3.29
CA ALA A 56 -4.64 -2.49 -2.00
C ALA A 56 -5.31 -1.10 -1.94
N THR A 57 -4.66 -0.07 -2.47
CA THR A 57 -5.19 1.30 -2.54
C THR A 57 -6.45 1.37 -3.42
N LEU A 58 -6.45 0.72 -4.59
CA LEU A 58 -7.64 0.63 -5.44
C LEU A 58 -8.79 -0.10 -4.73
N LYS A 59 -8.49 -1.16 -3.98
CA LYS A 59 -9.50 -1.89 -3.19
C LYS A 59 -10.12 -1.01 -2.10
N VAL A 60 -9.35 -0.17 -1.42
CA VAL A 60 -9.88 0.84 -0.48
C VAL A 60 -10.91 1.73 -1.16
N MET A 61 -10.63 2.14 -2.39
CA MET A 61 -11.53 3.00 -3.17
C MET A 61 -12.70 2.22 -3.81
N GLY A 62 -12.81 0.91 -3.56
CA GLY A 62 -13.84 0.07 -4.18
C GLY A 62 -13.68 -0.04 -5.70
N CYS A 63 -12.45 0.11 -6.19
CA CYS A 63 -12.14 0.10 -7.61
C CYS A 63 -11.30 -1.13 -7.98
N GLY A 64 -11.45 -1.59 -9.23
CA GLY A 64 -10.60 -2.62 -9.80
C GLY A 64 -9.43 -2.05 -10.61
N ILE A 65 -8.61 -2.97 -11.12
CA ILE A 65 -7.53 -2.65 -12.07
C ILE A 65 -8.12 -1.91 -13.28
N GLY A 66 -7.46 -0.83 -13.68
CA GLY A 66 -7.90 0.00 -14.81
C GLY A 66 -8.72 1.23 -14.43
N ALA A 67 -9.16 1.37 -13.18
CA ALA A 67 -9.87 2.57 -12.71
C ALA A 67 -8.98 3.83 -12.70
N ALA A 68 -7.69 3.64 -12.48
CA ALA A 68 -6.67 4.68 -12.56
C ALA A 68 -5.33 4.08 -13.06
N PRO A 69 -4.47 4.86 -13.71
CA PRO A 69 -3.12 4.43 -14.01
C PRO A 69 -2.36 4.08 -12.72
N PHE A 70 -1.65 2.96 -12.68
CA PHE A 70 -0.86 2.58 -11.51
C PHE A 70 0.22 3.60 -11.14
N SER A 71 0.79 4.29 -12.14
CA SER A 71 1.73 5.38 -11.92
C SER A 71 1.13 6.60 -11.22
N SER A 72 -0.21 6.71 -11.18
CA SER A 72 -0.90 7.77 -10.42
C SER A 72 -1.03 7.47 -8.92
N ILE A 73 -0.66 6.27 -8.48
CA ILE A 73 -0.57 5.84 -7.10
C ILE A 73 0.91 5.62 -6.79
N GLU A 74 1.56 6.58 -6.16
CA GLU A 74 2.98 6.50 -5.85
C GLU A 74 3.20 6.07 -4.40
N VAL A 75 4.05 5.07 -4.21
CA VAL A 75 4.49 4.63 -2.88
C VAL A 75 5.81 5.32 -2.57
N GLU A 76 5.79 6.23 -1.64
CA GLU A 76 6.97 6.93 -1.15
C GLU A 76 7.53 6.26 0.10
N ARG A 77 8.80 6.51 0.36
CA ARG A 77 9.44 6.18 1.62
C ARG A 77 9.74 7.47 2.37
N GLY A 78 9.07 7.68 3.48
CA GLY A 78 9.30 8.82 4.36
C GLY A 78 10.69 8.80 4.99
N GLU A 79 11.09 9.89 5.63
CA GLU A 79 12.38 10.03 6.31
C GLU A 79 12.57 8.97 7.42
N SER A 80 11.49 8.61 8.11
CA SER A 80 11.47 7.52 9.11
C SER A 80 11.61 6.12 8.51
N GLY A 81 11.56 5.99 7.17
CA GLY A 81 11.51 4.72 6.46
C GLY A 81 10.11 4.14 6.32
N ALA A 82 9.09 4.74 6.95
CA ALA A 82 7.71 4.32 6.81
C ALA A 82 7.18 4.59 5.40
N PRO A 83 6.36 3.68 4.82
CA PRO A 83 5.75 3.92 3.54
C PRO A 83 4.61 4.92 3.66
N SER A 84 4.43 5.75 2.63
CA SER A 84 3.29 6.64 2.47
C SER A 84 2.79 6.61 1.03
N LEU A 85 1.56 7.09 0.82
CA LEU A 85 0.95 7.19 -0.50
C LEU A 85 0.92 8.65 -0.95
N LEU A 86 1.31 8.86 -2.20
CA LEU A 86 1.08 10.10 -2.92
C LEU A 86 0.21 9.80 -4.15
N LEU A 87 -0.97 10.39 -4.19
CA LEU A 87 -1.93 10.17 -5.27
C LEU A 87 -1.91 11.35 -6.25
N HIS A 88 -1.90 11.03 -7.53
CA HIS A 88 -1.91 11.99 -8.63
C HIS A 88 -3.10 11.75 -9.56
N GLY A 89 -3.47 12.76 -10.34
CA GLY A 89 -4.43 12.65 -11.44
C GLY A 89 -5.69 11.85 -11.05
N ARG A 90 -6.01 10.81 -11.83
CA ARG A 90 -7.22 10.03 -11.64
C ARG A 90 -7.31 9.32 -10.28
N ALA A 91 -6.21 8.85 -9.73
CA ALA A 91 -6.22 8.25 -8.39
C ALA A 91 -6.59 9.27 -7.31
N ALA A 92 -6.08 10.49 -7.41
CA ALA A 92 -6.44 11.58 -6.49
C ALA A 92 -7.91 12.00 -6.63
N GLU A 93 -8.45 12.00 -7.84
CA GLU A 93 -9.88 12.26 -8.09
C GLU A 93 -10.75 11.19 -7.45
N LEU A 94 -10.43 9.91 -7.66
CA LEU A 94 -11.15 8.79 -7.05
C LEU A 94 -11.15 8.84 -5.52
N ALA A 95 -10.04 9.22 -4.91
CA ALA A 95 -9.96 9.40 -3.46
C ALA A 95 -10.89 10.53 -2.99
N ARG A 96 -10.89 11.67 -3.69
CA ARG A 96 -11.78 12.80 -3.38
C ARG A 96 -13.27 12.45 -3.54
N GLU A 97 -13.64 11.75 -4.62
CA GLU A 97 -15.01 11.28 -4.86
C GLU A 97 -15.54 10.41 -3.71
N ARG A 98 -14.64 9.76 -2.96
CA ARG A 98 -14.94 8.90 -1.80
C ARG A 98 -14.66 9.56 -0.46
N SER A 99 -14.37 10.86 -0.46
CA SER A 99 -14.05 11.63 0.74
C SER A 99 -12.86 11.06 1.53
N ILE A 100 -11.94 10.35 0.86
CA ILE A 100 -10.72 9.85 1.47
C ILE A 100 -9.68 10.96 1.45
N THR A 101 -9.25 11.37 2.63
CA THR A 101 -8.31 12.48 2.82
C THR A 101 -7.00 12.06 3.48
N GLN A 102 -7.01 10.90 4.15
CA GLN A 102 -5.84 10.35 4.83
C GLN A 102 -5.67 8.88 4.48
N TRP A 103 -4.42 8.43 4.49
CA TRP A 103 -4.02 7.07 4.15
C TRP A 103 -3.06 6.52 5.18
N GLN A 104 -3.23 5.23 5.49
CA GLN A 104 -2.26 4.43 6.20
C GLN A 104 -1.85 3.26 5.32
N LEU A 105 -0.56 2.96 5.29
CA LEU A 105 0.01 1.93 4.44
C LEU A 105 1.02 1.10 5.22
N SER A 106 0.90 -0.21 5.10
CA SER A 106 1.89 -1.15 5.60
C SER A 106 2.30 -2.11 4.49
N LEU A 107 3.60 -2.33 4.36
CA LEU A 107 4.20 -3.22 3.37
C LEU A 107 5.07 -4.26 4.08
N THR A 108 5.04 -5.47 3.56
CA THR A 108 5.97 -6.52 3.97
C THR A 108 6.34 -7.39 2.78
N HIS A 109 7.50 -8.02 2.85
CA HIS A 109 7.89 -9.00 1.85
C HIS A 109 8.90 -10.01 2.42
N THR A 110 8.83 -11.19 1.87
CA THR A 110 9.90 -12.18 1.88
C THR A 110 10.56 -12.19 0.49
N HIS A 111 11.44 -13.12 0.23
CA HIS A 111 11.97 -13.34 -1.12
C HIS A 111 10.94 -13.96 -2.09
N ARG A 112 9.84 -14.54 -1.59
CA ARG A 112 8.79 -15.19 -2.40
C ARG A 112 7.47 -14.45 -2.45
N THR A 113 7.14 -13.71 -1.41
CA THR A 113 5.81 -13.08 -1.28
C THR A 113 5.96 -11.64 -0.83
N ALA A 114 5.24 -10.75 -1.46
CA ALA A 114 5.05 -9.38 -1.03
C ALA A 114 3.58 -9.14 -0.67
N ALA A 115 3.34 -8.35 0.35
CA ALA A 115 1.99 -8.01 0.79
C ALA A 115 1.88 -6.53 1.15
N ALA A 116 0.69 -5.99 1.00
CA ALA A 116 0.36 -4.63 1.42
C ALA A 116 -1.02 -4.56 2.04
N VAL A 117 -1.14 -3.70 3.04
CA VAL A 117 -2.42 -3.27 3.62
C VAL A 117 -2.52 -1.76 3.46
N ALA A 118 -3.64 -1.28 2.94
CA ALA A 118 -3.96 0.13 2.84
C ALA A 118 -5.28 0.42 3.57
N LEU A 119 -5.32 1.55 4.26
CA LEU A 119 -6.51 2.07 4.91
C LEU A 119 -6.73 3.50 4.44
N GLY A 120 -7.98 3.83 4.11
CA GLY A 120 -8.41 5.18 3.77
C GLY A 120 -9.36 5.73 4.82
N PHE A 121 -9.18 7.00 5.16
CA PHE A 121 -9.96 7.69 6.19
C PHE A 121 -10.52 9.01 5.67
N THR A 122 -11.66 9.42 6.22
CA THR A 122 -12.11 10.83 6.15
C THR A 122 -11.35 11.66 7.19
N ALA A 123 -11.03 12.91 6.85
CA ALA A 123 -10.40 13.79 7.83
C ALA A 123 -11.38 14.18 8.93
N ARG A 124 -11.00 13.86 10.17
CA ARG A 124 -11.35 14.66 11.35
C ARG A 124 -10.13 14.73 12.24
N SER A 125 -9.84 15.91 12.76
CA SER A 125 -8.57 16.36 13.30
C SER A 125 -8.06 15.73 14.61
N ASP A 126 -8.74 14.75 15.20
CA ASP A 126 -8.38 14.23 16.54
C ASP A 126 -8.00 12.74 16.60
N SER A 127 -7.86 12.06 15.48
CA SER A 127 -7.82 10.58 15.47
C SER A 127 -6.49 9.92 15.10
N GLU A 128 -5.46 10.66 14.72
CA GLU A 128 -4.14 10.05 14.47
C GLU A 128 -3.56 9.36 15.73
N LEU A 129 -3.78 9.96 16.90
CA LEU A 129 -3.33 9.39 18.17
C LEU A 129 -4.08 8.12 18.57
N VAL A 130 -5.39 8.06 18.35
CA VAL A 130 -6.24 6.94 18.78
C VAL A 130 -5.99 5.71 17.92
N LEU A 131 -5.81 5.87 16.61
CA LEU A 131 -5.59 4.74 15.70
C LEU A 131 -4.22 4.10 15.85
N SER A 132 -3.18 4.90 16.06
CA SER A 132 -1.84 4.39 16.36
C SER A 132 -1.83 3.57 17.65
N GLN A 133 -2.55 4.01 18.66
CA GLN A 133 -2.73 3.25 19.91
C GLN A 133 -3.55 1.97 19.70
N THR A 134 -4.68 2.05 19.01
CA THR A 134 -5.55 0.88 18.77
C THR A 134 -4.86 -0.21 17.93
N MET A 135 -4.10 0.18 16.90
CA MET A 135 -3.33 -0.78 16.10
C MET A 135 -2.20 -1.42 16.91
N ASN A 136 -1.50 -0.64 17.74
CA ASN A 136 -0.45 -1.17 18.62
C ASN A 136 -1.01 -2.11 19.68
N ASP A 137 -2.17 -1.78 20.25
CA ASP A 137 -2.85 -2.60 21.24
C ASP A 137 -3.35 -3.92 20.62
N ALA A 138 -3.95 -3.87 19.43
CA ALA A 138 -4.39 -5.05 18.70
C ALA A 138 -3.22 -5.96 18.30
N LEU A 139 -2.12 -5.39 17.80
CA LEU A 139 -0.91 -6.13 17.47
C LEU A 139 -0.29 -6.75 18.73
N GLY A 140 -0.24 -6.00 19.82
CA GLY A 140 0.25 -6.48 21.11
C GLY A 140 -0.61 -7.61 21.69
N GLN A 141 -1.92 -7.61 21.44
CA GLN A 141 -2.81 -8.69 21.83
C GLN A 141 -2.57 -9.98 21.03
N VAL A 142 -2.49 -9.85 19.70
CA VAL A 142 -2.20 -10.99 18.81
C VAL A 142 -0.84 -11.61 19.14
N LEU A 143 0.18 -10.79 19.39
CA LEU A 143 1.50 -11.30 19.75
C LEU A 143 1.50 -12.05 21.09
N ARG A 144 0.73 -11.57 22.08
CA ARG A 144 0.55 -12.28 23.37
C ARG A 144 -0.18 -13.62 23.23
N GLU A 145 -1.19 -13.68 22.37
CA GLU A 145 -1.94 -14.93 22.11
C GLU A 145 -1.06 -15.98 21.42
N LEU A 146 -0.19 -15.55 20.51
CA LEU A 146 0.76 -16.44 19.84
C LEU A 146 1.86 -16.96 20.79
N ASP A 147 2.27 -16.15 21.77
CA ASP A 147 3.33 -16.52 22.73
C ASP A 147 2.81 -17.47 23.84
N HIS A 148 1.50 -17.50 24.11
CA HIS A 148 0.85 -18.38 25.09
C HIS A 148 0.28 -19.67 24.49
N GLY A 149 0.42 -19.87 23.18
CA GLY A 149 -0.08 -21.05 22.44
C GLY A 149 0.93 -22.17 22.22
N ASN A 150 2.09 -22.16 22.92
CA ASN A 150 3.13 -23.18 22.81
C ASN A 150 3.37 -23.90 24.13
#